data_bdfb874aed2c75c5c5dff9b06c7fd3cd
#
_entry.id   bdfb874aed2c75c5c5dff9b06c7fd3cd
#
_cell.length_a   1.000
_cell.length_b   1.000
_cell.length_c   1.000
_cell.angle_alpha   90.00
_cell.angle_beta   90.00
_cell.angle_gamma   90.00
#
_symmetry.space_group_name_H-M   'P 1'
#
loop_
_entity.id
_entity.type
_entity.pdbx_description
1 polymer ?
#
loop_
_entity_poly.entity_id
_entity_poly.type
_entity_poly.pdbx_seq_one_letter_code
_entity_poly.pdbx_strand_id
1 'polypeptide(L)'
;MMAMQLSEAADVLQGRISGEDVAFRGISTDTRTPASGALFFALQGPNFDGHAFLDDARRQGAVAAAVSHRCDSPMPQVEVKDTRLALGQLGEYWRRKFSIPVVAITGSNGKTTVRAMTESILSGCGRALSTQGNLNNDIGLPLTLARLGPEDRFAVLEMGANHHGEIDYLAGLAHPTIAVVTNAGPAHLEGFGDLQGVARAKGELFARLEADGTAVINTDDAFAPLWRELAGHCHVVDFGLDNDAAVSADWKGDTGGSDVRIRTADGEIEVRLPLPGK
;
A
#
# COMPACT_ATOMS: atom_id res chain seq x y z
N MET A 1 11.91 -10.10 3.14
CA MET A 1 11.31 -10.66 1.90
C MET A 1 10.67 -11.99 2.21
N MET A 2 9.44 -12.21 1.72
CA MET A 2 8.67 -13.44 1.87
C MET A 2 9.50 -14.70 1.54
N ALA A 3 9.42 -15.71 2.41
CA ALA A 3 10.04 -17.02 2.18
C ALA A 3 9.14 -18.10 2.82
N MET A 4 8.66 -19.05 2.02
CA MET A 4 7.65 -20.02 2.40
C MET A 4 7.79 -21.32 1.61
N GLN A 5 7.18 -22.42 2.11
CA GLN A 5 6.91 -23.63 1.31
C GLN A 5 5.64 -23.42 0.46
N LEU A 6 5.58 -24.06 -0.69
CA LEU A 6 4.39 -24.01 -1.56
C LEU A 6 3.16 -24.59 -0.86
N SER A 7 3.35 -25.60 0.01
CA SER A 7 2.29 -26.18 0.85
C SER A 7 1.70 -25.16 1.83
N GLU A 8 2.54 -24.35 2.50
CA GLU A 8 2.06 -23.27 3.37
C GLU A 8 1.26 -22.23 2.58
N ALA A 9 1.72 -21.85 1.39
CA ALA A 9 0.97 -20.96 0.52
C ALA A 9 -0.36 -21.56 0.06
N ALA A 10 -0.39 -22.84 -0.29
CA ALA A 10 -1.61 -23.55 -0.68
C ALA A 10 -2.65 -23.58 0.45
N ASP A 11 -2.23 -23.81 1.68
CA ASP A 11 -3.12 -23.80 2.85
C ASP A 11 -3.74 -22.42 3.05
N VAL A 12 -2.93 -21.34 2.99
CA VAL A 12 -3.38 -19.95 3.08
C VAL A 12 -4.39 -19.62 1.98
N LEU A 13 -4.11 -20.04 0.76
CA LEU A 13 -4.90 -19.74 -0.43
C LEU A 13 -6.08 -20.71 -0.65
N GLN A 14 -6.21 -21.74 0.22
CA GLN A 14 -7.17 -22.83 0.04
C GLN A 14 -7.06 -23.46 -1.37
N GLY A 15 -5.81 -23.54 -1.86
CA GLY A 15 -5.46 -24.03 -3.18
C GLY A 15 -5.08 -25.49 -3.18
N ARG A 16 -4.97 -26.06 -4.39
CA ARG A 16 -4.53 -27.44 -4.61
C ARG A 16 -3.16 -27.46 -5.26
N ILE A 17 -2.20 -28.17 -4.65
CA ILE A 17 -0.87 -28.33 -5.22
C ILE A 17 -0.87 -29.41 -6.30
N SER A 18 -0.12 -29.14 -7.37
CA SER A 18 0.26 -30.09 -8.42
C SER A 18 1.77 -30.00 -8.64
N GLY A 19 2.47 -31.13 -8.44
CA GLY A 19 3.93 -31.21 -8.49
C GLY A 19 4.56 -31.29 -7.10
N GLU A 20 5.84 -31.00 -7.01
CA GLU A 20 6.63 -31.06 -5.78
C GLU A 20 6.34 -29.88 -4.84
N ASP A 21 6.45 -30.11 -3.53
CA ASP A 21 6.44 -29.05 -2.54
C ASP A 21 7.81 -28.37 -2.49
N VAL A 22 7.88 -27.17 -3.02
CA VAL A 22 9.14 -26.42 -3.14
C VAL A 22 9.12 -25.16 -2.26
N ALA A 23 10.30 -24.79 -1.75
CA ALA A 23 10.47 -23.50 -1.09
C ALA A 23 10.56 -22.39 -2.14
N PHE A 24 9.87 -21.29 -1.89
CA PHE A 24 9.99 -20.08 -2.73
C PHE A 24 10.38 -18.86 -1.90
N ARG A 25 10.92 -17.86 -2.58
CA ARG A 25 11.32 -16.57 -1.98
C ARG A 25 10.83 -15.41 -2.84
N GLY A 26 9.94 -14.59 -2.26
CA GLY A 26 9.29 -13.50 -2.99
C GLY A 26 8.21 -13.99 -3.92
N ILE A 27 7.52 -13.05 -4.52
CA ILE A 27 6.45 -13.27 -5.50
C ILE A 27 6.71 -12.44 -6.75
N SER A 28 6.22 -12.88 -7.91
CA SER A 28 6.33 -12.17 -9.19
C SER A 28 5.02 -12.27 -9.97
N THR A 29 4.72 -11.23 -10.73
CA THR A 29 3.62 -11.17 -11.69
C THR A 29 4.10 -10.78 -13.08
N ASP A 30 5.44 -10.61 -13.26
CA ASP A 30 6.04 -10.09 -14.49
C ASP A 30 7.18 -11.01 -14.95
N THR A 31 7.08 -11.50 -16.19
CA THR A 31 8.08 -12.39 -16.82
C THR A 31 9.17 -11.64 -17.56
N ARG A 32 9.16 -10.32 -17.60
CA ARG A 32 10.18 -9.47 -18.22
C ARG A 32 11.34 -9.15 -17.28
N THR A 33 11.15 -9.42 -15.99
CA THR A 33 12.17 -9.17 -14.95
C THR A 33 12.58 -10.48 -14.29
N PRO A 34 13.83 -10.58 -13.78
CA PRO A 34 14.28 -11.75 -13.03
C PRO A 34 13.39 -12.04 -11.83
N ALA A 35 12.99 -13.31 -11.66
CA ALA A 35 12.10 -13.78 -10.60
C ALA A 35 12.74 -14.95 -9.84
N SER A 36 14.05 -14.88 -9.56
CA SER A 36 14.83 -15.97 -8.99
C SER A 36 14.27 -16.49 -7.67
N GLY A 37 13.83 -17.74 -7.67
CA GLY A 37 13.24 -18.40 -6.51
C GLY A 37 11.81 -17.99 -6.19
N ALA A 38 11.14 -17.16 -7.00
CA ALA A 38 9.82 -16.61 -6.70
C ALA A 38 8.67 -17.58 -7.01
N LEU A 39 7.53 -17.36 -6.34
CA LEU A 39 6.22 -17.86 -6.76
C LEU A 39 5.64 -16.89 -7.79
N PHE A 40 5.42 -17.35 -9.01
CA PHE A 40 4.81 -16.57 -10.08
C PHE A 40 3.29 -16.63 -10.00
N PHE A 41 2.61 -15.49 -10.03
CA PHE A 41 1.16 -15.40 -10.11
C PHE A 41 0.73 -15.20 -11.56
N ALA A 42 0.04 -16.18 -12.14
CA ALA A 42 -0.50 -16.11 -13.49
C ALA A 42 -1.79 -15.26 -13.51
N LEU A 43 -1.63 -13.94 -13.51
CA LEU A 43 -2.76 -13.01 -13.52
C LEU A 43 -3.42 -12.97 -14.88
N GLN A 44 -4.75 -12.78 -14.90
CA GLN A 44 -5.52 -12.51 -16.08
C GLN A 44 -5.91 -11.03 -16.15
N GLY A 45 -5.80 -10.45 -17.32
CA GLY A 45 -6.24 -9.10 -17.64
C GLY A 45 -7.04 -9.06 -18.93
N PRO A 46 -7.63 -7.91 -19.28
CA PRO A 46 -8.48 -7.79 -20.47
C PRO A 46 -7.78 -8.18 -21.79
N ASN A 47 -6.45 -8.00 -21.85
CA ASN A 47 -5.65 -8.16 -23.08
C ASN A 47 -4.53 -9.20 -22.94
N PHE A 48 -4.43 -9.89 -21.81
CA PHE A 48 -3.39 -10.90 -21.58
C PHE A 48 -3.85 -11.97 -20.60
N ASP A 49 -3.26 -13.17 -20.73
CA ASP A 49 -3.41 -14.25 -19.77
C ASP A 49 -2.02 -14.73 -19.33
N GLY A 50 -1.73 -14.54 -18.03
CA GLY A 50 -0.46 -14.93 -17.40
C GLY A 50 -0.17 -16.42 -17.49
N HIS A 51 -1.19 -17.27 -17.64
CA HIS A 51 -1.04 -18.72 -17.77
C HIS A 51 -0.24 -19.13 -19.02
N ALA A 52 -0.27 -18.33 -20.07
CA ALA A 52 0.52 -18.57 -21.28
C ALA A 52 2.04 -18.33 -21.07
N PHE A 53 2.44 -17.73 -19.94
CA PHE A 53 3.82 -17.30 -19.69
C PHE A 53 4.55 -18.09 -18.59
N LEU A 54 4.04 -19.28 -18.20
CA LEU A 54 4.68 -20.09 -17.16
C LEU A 54 6.12 -20.49 -17.50
N ASP A 55 6.37 -20.83 -18.77
CA ASP A 55 7.72 -21.17 -19.24
C ASP A 55 8.65 -19.96 -19.24
N ASP A 56 8.13 -18.77 -19.53
CA ASP A 56 8.88 -17.53 -19.41
C ASP A 56 9.21 -17.24 -17.95
N ALA A 57 8.24 -17.35 -17.04
CA ALA A 57 8.44 -17.19 -15.61
C ALA A 57 9.53 -18.17 -15.10
N ARG A 58 9.48 -19.43 -15.52
CA ARG A 58 10.50 -20.45 -15.18
C ARG A 58 11.87 -20.05 -15.71
N ARG A 59 11.97 -19.54 -16.95
CA ARG A 59 13.24 -19.04 -17.51
C ARG A 59 13.80 -17.86 -16.73
N GLN A 60 12.94 -17.03 -16.13
CA GLN A 60 13.31 -15.92 -15.24
C GLN A 60 13.65 -16.39 -13.82
N GLY A 61 13.51 -17.67 -13.52
CA GLY A 61 13.93 -18.27 -12.26
C GLY A 61 12.79 -18.48 -11.26
N ALA A 62 11.53 -18.31 -11.63
CA ALA A 62 10.40 -18.73 -10.80
C ALA A 62 10.46 -20.25 -10.55
N VAL A 63 10.16 -20.67 -9.32
CA VAL A 63 10.23 -22.09 -8.90
C VAL A 63 8.87 -22.76 -8.80
N ALA A 64 7.80 -21.96 -8.72
CA ALA A 64 6.42 -22.43 -8.70
C ALA A 64 5.49 -21.35 -9.28
N ALA A 65 4.23 -21.72 -9.58
CA ALA A 65 3.21 -20.80 -10.07
C ALA A 65 1.89 -20.95 -9.30
N ALA A 66 1.22 -19.80 -9.05
CA ALA A 66 -0.18 -19.73 -8.67
C ALA A 66 -1.02 -19.55 -9.94
N VAL A 67 -1.97 -20.45 -10.18
CA VAL A 67 -2.75 -20.54 -11.42
C VAL A 67 -4.24 -20.67 -11.10
N SER A 68 -5.14 -20.22 -12.00
CA SER A 68 -6.59 -20.42 -11.84
C SER A 68 -7.08 -21.77 -12.42
N HIS A 69 -6.26 -22.42 -13.19
CA HIS A 69 -6.46 -23.76 -13.72
C HIS A 69 -5.10 -24.41 -14.01
N ARG A 70 -5.05 -25.72 -13.91
CA ARG A 70 -3.81 -26.46 -14.17
C ARG A 70 -3.31 -26.23 -15.59
N CYS A 71 -2.04 -25.87 -15.71
CA CYS A 71 -1.33 -25.69 -16.96
C CYS A 71 -0.37 -26.86 -17.26
N ASP A 72 -0.15 -27.12 -18.56
CA ASP A 72 0.89 -28.05 -18.98
C ASP A 72 2.27 -27.38 -18.87
N SER A 73 2.87 -27.53 -17.68
CA SER A 73 4.18 -26.99 -17.35
C SER A 73 4.86 -27.91 -16.32
N PRO A 74 6.18 -28.10 -16.40
CA PRO A 74 6.93 -28.88 -15.42
C PRO A 74 7.08 -28.16 -14.07
N MET A 75 6.70 -26.88 -13.97
CA MET A 75 6.79 -26.11 -12.77
C MET A 75 5.70 -26.52 -11.77
N PRO A 76 6.02 -26.73 -10.47
CA PRO A 76 5.01 -26.93 -9.44
C PRO A 76 3.97 -25.81 -9.44
N GLN A 77 2.69 -26.14 -9.25
CA GLN A 77 1.59 -25.20 -9.31
C GLN A 77 0.71 -25.31 -8.09
N VAL A 78 0.21 -24.15 -7.63
CA VAL A 78 -0.92 -24.06 -6.71
C VAL A 78 -2.13 -23.52 -7.48
N GLU A 79 -3.16 -24.35 -7.62
CA GLU A 79 -4.41 -23.99 -8.28
C GLU A 79 -5.34 -23.29 -7.28
N VAL A 80 -5.79 -22.10 -7.60
CA VAL A 80 -6.66 -21.22 -6.79
C VAL A 80 -7.85 -20.76 -7.62
N LYS A 81 -8.92 -20.29 -6.97
CA LYS A 81 -10.11 -19.82 -7.70
C LYS A 81 -9.86 -18.54 -8.49
N ASP A 82 -9.09 -17.63 -7.94
CA ASP A 82 -8.77 -16.33 -8.52
C ASP A 82 -7.35 -15.95 -8.12
N THR A 83 -6.47 -15.83 -9.11
CA THR A 83 -5.04 -15.54 -8.87
C THR A 83 -4.81 -14.11 -8.38
N ARG A 84 -5.68 -13.15 -8.69
CA ARG A 84 -5.58 -11.77 -8.24
C ARG A 84 -5.98 -11.63 -6.77
N LEU A 85 -7.07 -12.28 -6.36
CA LEU A 85 -7.44 -12.37 -4.94
C LEU A 85 -6.42 -13.15 -4.12
N ALA A 86 -5.91 -14.26 -4.67
CA ALA A 86 -4.87 -15.07 -4.04
C ALA A 86 -3.58 -14.28 -3.79
N LEU A 87 -3.19 -13.42 -4.74
CA LEU A 87 -2.05 -12.51 -4.57
C LEU A 87 -2.25 -11.59 -3.36
N GLY A 88 -3.44 -10.99 -3.22
CA GLY A 88 -3.81 -10.17 -2.06
C GLY A 88 -3.76 -10.94 -0.76
N GLN A 89 -4.41 -12.12 -0.71
CA GLN A 89 -4.47 -12.99 0.46
C GLN A 89 -3.07 -13.42 0.95
N LEU A 90 -2.18 -13.77 0.02
CA LEU A 90 -0.80 -14.15 0.38
C LEU A 90 -0.01 -12.93 0.89
N GLY A 91 -0.20 -11.76 0.30
CA GLY A 91 0.39 -10.49 0.76
C GLY A 91 -0.07 -10.13 2.16
N GLU A 92 -1.39 -10.22 2.44
CA GLU A 92 -1.97 -10.00 3.76
C GLU A 92 -1.43 -10.99 4.80
N TYR A 93 -1.46 -12.29 4.48
CA TYR A 93 -0.93 -13.31 5.36
C TYR A 93 0.53 -13.04 5.74
N TRP A 94 1.37 -12.66 4.78
CA TRP A 94 2.75 -12.29 5.04
C TRP A 94 2.87 -11.04 5.91
N ARG A 95 2.07 -10.00 5.63
CA ARG A 95 2.01 -8.76 6.41
C ARG A 95 1.73 -9.02 7.89
N ARG A 96 0.81 -9.91 8.20
CA ARG A 96 0.40 -10.25 9.57
C ARG A 96 1.49 -10.91 10.42
N LYS A 97 2.57 -11.40 9.81
CA LYS A 97 3.73 -11.93 10.53
C LYS A 97 4.60 -10.84 11.18
N PHE A 98 4.30 -9.56 10.93
CA PHE A 98 5.11 -8.43 11.40
C PHE A 98 4.28 -7.47 12.25
N SER A 99 4.73 -7.22 13.49
CA SER A 99 4.12 -6.26 14.42
C SER A 99 4.85 -4.91 14.36
N ILE A 100 4.92 -4.33 13.15
CA ILE A 100 5.56 -3.02 12.92
C ILE A 100 4.50 -1.96 12.63
N PRO A 101 4.75 -0.67 12.95
CA PRO A 101 3.91 0.43 12.51
C PRO A 101 3.82 0.49 10.98
N VAL A 102 2.59 0.66 10.48
CA VAL A 102 2.30 0.81 9.05
C VAL A 102 1.56 2.12 8.83
N VAL A 103 2.19 3.01 8.08
CA VAL A 103 1.60 4.26 7.64
C VAL A 103 1.00 4.05 6.25
N ALA A 104 -0.31 4.13 6.13
CA ALA A 104 -1.02 4.10 4.86
C ALA A 104 -1.41 5.51 4.43
N ILE A 105 -1.14 5.85 3.18
CA ILE A 105 -1.31 7.19 2.64
C ILE A 105 -2.16 7.13 1.38
N THR A 106 -3.27 7.86 1.37
CA THR A 106 -4.10 8.07 0.19
C THR A 106 -4.41 9.58 0.00
N GLY A 107 -5.14 9.90 -1.06
CA GLY A 107 -5.57 11.26 -1.40
C GLY A 107 -5.61 11.46 -2.91
N SER A 108 -6.15 12.57 -3.36
CA SER A 108 -6.18 12.92 -4.78
C SER A 108 -4.81 13.33 -5.28
N ASN A 109 -4.11 14.19 -4.54
CA ASN A 109 -2.79 14.73 -4.86
C ASN A 109 -1.82 14.58 -3.68
N GLY A 110 -0.52 14.61 -3.95
CA GLY A 110 0.52 14.66 -2.91
C GLY A 110 0.87 13.32 -2.26
N LYS A 111 0.18 12.22 -2.55
CA LYS A 111 0.44 10.89 -1.96
C LYS A 111 1.92 10.49 -2.00
N THR A 112 2.51 10.51 -3.18
CA THR A 112 3.91 10.09 -3.40
C THR A 112 4.89 11.01 -2.69
N THR A 113 4.61 12.32 -2.64
CA THR A 113 5.44 13.28 -1.92
C THR A 113 5.40 13.02 -0.41
N VAL A 114 4.19 12.90 0.16
CA VAL A 114 4.01 12.61 1.59
C VAL A 114 4.61 11.25 1.95
N ARG A 115 4.42 10.22 1.12
CA ARG A 115 5.08 8.91 1.29
C ARG A 115 6.61 9.06 1.34
N ALA A 116 7.21 9.78 0.39
CA ALA A 116 8.65 9.93 0.33
C ALA A 116 9.21 10.72 1.52
N MET A 117 8.52 11.78 1.97
CA MET A 117 8.89 12.53 3.17
C MET A 117 8.80 11.67 4.43
N THR A 118 7.70 10.92 4.59
CA THR A 118 7.49 10.01 5.73
C THR A 118 8.56 8.91 5.75
N GLU A 119 8.84 8.28 4.60
CA GLU A 119 9.92 7.29 4.46
C GLU A 119 11.29 7.88 4.87
N SER A 120 11.60 9.10 4.41
CA SER A 120 12.87 9.78 4.74
C SER A 120 13.01 10.01 6.24
N ILE A 121 11.96 10.48 6.90
CA ILE A 121 11.96 10.73 8.36
C ILE A 121 12.11 9.40 9.11
N LEU A 122 11.29 8.39 8.80
CA LEU A 122 11.32 7.11 9.49
C LEU A 122 12.62 6.33 9.26
N SER A 123 13.25 6.52 8.10
CA SER A 123 14.56 5.91 7.79
C SER A 123 15.67 6.38 8.72
N GLY A 124 15.54 7.56 9.34
CA GLY A 124 16.42 8.02 10.43
C GLY A 124 16.24 7.25 11.74
N CYS A 125 15.12 6.56 11.92
CA CYS A 125 14.78 5.77 13.12
C CYS A 125 14.93 4.25 12.91
N GLY A 126 15.06 3.80 11.66
CA GLY A 126 15.20 2.39 11.29
C GLY A 126 14.79 2.12 9.85
N ARG A 127 15.05 0.90 9.38
CA ARG A 127 14.70 0.54 8.01
C ARG A 127 13.18 0.61 7.78
N ALA A 128 12.76 1.33 6.76
CA ALA A 128 11.38 1.45 6.33
C ALA A 128 11.16 0.75 4.98
N LEU A 129 10.18 -0.16 4.91
CA LEU A 129 9.65 -0.62 3.64
C LEU A 129 8.75 0.47 3.07
N SER A 130 8.90 0.78 1.78
CA SER A 130 8.05 1.78 1.13
C SER A 130 7.55 1.30 -0.23
N THR A 131 6.37 1.80 -0.63
CA THR A 131 5.83 1.60 -1.98
C THR A 131 6.81 2.13 -3.02
N GLN A 132 7.15 1.30 -4.00
CA GLN A 132 8.03 1.68 -5.11
C GLN A 132 7.21 2.05 -6.35
N GLY A 133 7.60 3.15 -7.00
CA GLY A 133 6.91 3.61 -8.20
C GLY A 133 5.40 3.80 -7.96
N ASN A 134 4.60 3.19 -8.81
CA ASN A 134 3.13 3.20 -8.77
C ASN A 134 2.51 1.88 -8.27
N LEU A 135 3.25 1.08 -7.48
CA LEU A 135 2.76 -0.18 -6.91
C LEU A 135 1.77 0.06 -5.75
N ASN A 136 0.72 0.85 -6.01
CA ASN A 136 -0.24 1.36 -5.03
C ASN A 136 -1.67 0.83 -5.20
N ASN A 137 -1.86 -0.20 -6.02
CA ASN A 137 -3.14 -0.86 -6.30
C ASN A 137 -3.15 -2.31 -5.76
N ASP A 138 -4.21 -3.05 -6.06
CA ASP A 138 -4.46 -4.42 -5.63
C ASP A 138 -3.46 -5.49 -6.15
N ILE A 139 -2.63 -5.14 -7.12
CA ILE A 139 -1.48 -5.96 -7.55
C ILE A 139 -0.19 -5.45 -6.88
N GLY A 140 0.01 -4.14 -6.91
CA GLY A 140 1.25 -3.51 -6.45
C GLY A 140 1.45 -3.57 -4.94
N LEU A 141 0.37 -3.40 -4.16
CA LEU A 141 0.44 -3.46 -2.71
C LEU A 141 0.86 -4.85 -2.19
N PRO A 142 0.26 -5.98 -2.64
CA PRO A 142 0.73 -7.31 -2.26
C PRO A 142 2.19 -7.58 -2.62
N LEU A 143 2.64 -7.14 -3.81
CA LEU A 143 4.05 -7.21 -4.22
C LEU A 143 4.96 -6.42 -3.26
N THR A 144 4.51 -5.26 -2.80
CA THR A 144 5.22 -4.47 -1.81
C THR A 144 5.25 -5.18 -0.45
N LEU A 145 4.12 -5.70 0.03
CA LEU A 145 4.03 -6.44 1.29
C LEU A 145 4.92 -7.68 1.31
N ALA A 146 5.03 -8.41 0.20
CA ALA A 146 5.90 -9.58 0.08
C ALA A 146 7.40 -9.25 0.27
N ARG A 147 7.79 -7.99 0.18
CA ARG A 147 9.17 -7.53 0.43
C ARG A 147 9.47 -7.30 1.90
N LEU A 148 8.47 -7.27 2.79
CA LEU A 148 8.68 -7.17 4.24
C LEU A 148 9.65 -8.25 4.72
N GLY A 149 10.56 -7.84 5.59
CA GLY A 149 11.55 -8.71 6.22
C GLY A 149 11.81 -8.32 7.68
N PRO A 150 12.56 -9.13 8.42
CA PRO A 150 12.78 -8.95 9.85
C PRO A 150 13.54 -7.66 10.21
N GLU A 151 14.23 -7.08 9.24
CA GLU A 151 14.98 -5.83 9.42
C GLU A 151 14.09 -4.58 9.29
N ASP A 152 12.86 -4.71 8.75
CA ASP A 152 11.96 -3.58 8.57
C ASP A 152 11.33 -3.21 9.91
N ARG A 153 11.48 -1.95 10.30
CA ARG A 153 10.93 -1.36 11.53
C ARG A 153 9.64 -0.59 11.27
N PHE A 154 9.41 -0.21 10.03
CA PHE A 154 8.27 0.56 9.57
C PHE A 154 7.86 0.12 8.17
N ALA A 155 6.58 0.39 7.80
CA ALA A 155 6.15 0.35 6.41
C ALA A 155 5.40 1.64 6.06
N VAL A 156 5.67 2.21 4.88
CA VAL A 156 5.00 3.42 4.36
C VAL A 156 4.38 3.07 3.01
N LEU A 157 3.07 2.92 3.00
CA LEU A 157 2.32 2.35 1.90
C LEU A 157 1.42 3.41 1.25
N GLU A 158 1.66 3.68 -0.03
CA GLU A 158 0.78 4.50 -0.85
C GLU A 158 -0.39 3.65 -1.35
N MET A 159 -1.62 4.19 -1.28
CA MET A 159 -2.83 3.53 -1.75
C MET A 159 -3.57 4.41 -2.76
N GLY A 160 -3.68 3.91 -3.98
CA GLY A 160 -4.41 4.51 -5.09
C GLY A 160 -5.76 3.82 -5.30
N ALA A 161 -6.78 4.58 -5.73
CA ALA A 161 -8.08 4.02 -6.08
C ALA A 161 -8.74 4.84 -7.18
N ASN A 162 -9.52 4.13 -8.00
CA ASN A 162 -10.37 4.66 -9.07
C ASN A 162 -11.87 4.46 -8.76
N HIS A 163 -12.23 3.51 -7.86
CA HIS A 163 -13.59 3.15 -7.50
C HIS A 163 -13.75 3.02 -5.99
N HIS A 164 -14.99 3.10 -5.53
CA HIS A 164 -15.37 2.80 -4.14
C HIS A 164 -14.98 1.38 -3.76
N GLY A 165 -14.59 1.17 -2.50
CA GLY A 165 -14.19 -0.13 -1.95
C GLY A 165 -12.73 -0.53 -2.24
N GLU A 166 -12.04 0.15 -3.15
CA GLU A 166 -10.65 -0.18 -3.46
C GLU A 166 -9.70 0.20 -2.30
N ILE A 167 -9.92 1.36 -1.65
CA ILE A 167 -9.13 1.75 -0.46
C ILE A 167 -9.44 0.83 0.72
N ASP A 168 -10.71 0.46 0.94
CA ASP A 168 -11.08 -0.49 1.98
C ASP A 168 -10.37 -1.84 1.78
N TYR A 169 -10.36 -2.36 0.54
CA TYR A 169 -9.65 -3.59 0.20
C TYR A 169 -8.15 -3.49 0.50
N LEU A 170 -7.49 -2.44 0.01
CA LEU A 170 -6.04 -2.24 0.21
C LEU A 170 -5.69 -2.08 1.69
N ALA A 171 -6.48 -1.31 2.43
CA ALA A 171 -6.31 -1.14 3.86
C ALA A 171 -6.50 -2.46 4.62
N GLY A 172 -7.46 -3.29 4.19
CA GLY A 172 -7.66 -4.64 4.70
C GLY A 172 -6.44 -5.54 4.53
N LEU A 173 -5.73 -5.44 3.41
CA LEU A 173 -4.49 -6.19 3.19
C LEU A 173 -3.31 -5.67 4.03
N ALA A 174 -3.22 -4.35 4.18
CA ALA A 174 -2.08 -3.69 4.82
C ALA A 174 -2.15 -3.68 6.35
N HIS A 175 -3.35 -3.72 6.95
CA HIS A 175 -3.58 -3.53 8.39
C HIS A 175 -2.81 -2.31 8.91
N PRO A 176 -3.16 -1.07 8.45
CA PRO A 176 -2.45 0.13 8.85
C PRO A 176 -2.69 0.46 10.32
N THR A 177 -1.65 0.96 11.00
CA THR A 177 -1.75 1.53 12.35
C THR A 177 -1.89 3.05 12.31
N ILE A 178 -1.48 3.66 11.19
CA ILE A 178 -1.60 5.10 10.94
C ILE A 178 -2.16 5.29 9.53
N ALA A 179 -3.19 6.09 9.40
CA ALA A 179 -3.83 6.44 8.14
C ALA A 179 -3.71 7.94 7.85
N VAL A 180 -3.35 8.30 6.63
CA VAL A 180 -3.22 9.70 6.19
C VAL A 180 -4.04 9.90 4.93
N VAL A 181 -4.95 10.87 4.92
CA VAL A 181 -5.60 11.37 3.71
C VAL A 181 -5.08 12.78 3.44
N THR A 182 -4.36 12.94 2.34
CA THR A 182 -3.73 14.23 2.00
C THR A 182 -4.78 15.28 1.64
N ASN A 183 -5.70 14.94 0.75
CA ASN A 183 -6.80 15.81 0.29
C ASN A 183 -7.82 15.03 -0.55
N ALA A 184 -9.00 15.65 -0.77
CA ALA A 184 -9.97 15.25 -1.77
C ALA A 184 -10.10 16.32 -2.85
N GLY A 185 -9.58 16.03 -4.03
CA GLY A 185 -9.68 16.87 -5.23
C GLY A 185 -10.39 16.15 -6.38
N PRO A 186 -10.73 16.85 -7.46
CA PRO A 186 -11.45 16.31 -8.62
C PRO A 186 -10.55 15.38 -9.42
N ALA A 187 -10.43 14.12 -8.94
CA ALA A 187 -9.69 13.06 -9.59
C ALA A 187 -10.59 11.82 -9.73
N HIS A 188 -10.51 11.11 -10.87
CA HIS A 188 -11.26 9.88 -11.14
C HIS A 188 -12.78 10.00 -10.94
N LEU A 189 -13.37 11.15 -11.30
CA LEU A 189 -14.80 11.42 -11.10
C LEU A 189 -15.72 10.42 -11.82
N GLU A 190 -15.27 9.83 -12.92
CA GLU A 190 -16.01 8.77 -13.62
C GLU A 190 -16.28 7.54 -12.73
N GLY A 191 -15.33 7.19 -11.85
CA GLY A 191 -15.46 6.05 -10.94
C GLY A 191 -16.09 6.39 -9.60
N PHE A 192 -15.98 7.65 -9.14
CA PHE A 192 -16.48 8.09 -7.83
C PHE A 192 -17.78 8.91 -7.90
N GLY A 193 -18.22 9.30 -9.10
CA GLY A 193 -19.42 10.11 -9.35
C GLY A 193 -19.20 11.60 -9.14
N ASP A 194 -18.84 12.02 -7.94
CA ASP A 194 -18.62 13.43 -7.59
C ASP A 194 -17.46 13.59 -6.57
N LEU A 195 -17.19 14.81 -6.18
CA LEU A 195 -16.13 15.12 -5.22
C LEU A 195 -16.43 14.55 -3.82
N GLN A 196 -17.69 14.45 -3.43
CA GLN A 196 -18.09 13.81 -2.18
C GLN A 196 -17.84 12.30 -2.23
N GLY A 197 -18.07 11.65 -3.39
CA GLY A 197 -17.70 10.26 -3.64
C GLY A 197 -16.19 10.04 -3.51
N VAL A 198 -15.37 10.94 -4.06
CA VAL A 198 -13.91 10.91 -3.88
C VAL A 198 -13.55 10.97 -2.39
N ALA A 199 -14.13 11.93 -1.65
CA ALA A 199 -13.83 12.09 -0.22
C ALA A 199 -14.24 10.85 0.61
N ARG A 200 -15.40 10.25 0.32
CA ARG A 200 -15.86 9.00 0.97
C ARG A 200 -14.93 7.83 0.66
N ALA A 201 -14.55 7.65 -0.61
CA ALA A 201 -13.64 6.58 -1.01
C ALA A 201 -12.26 6.72 -0.34
N LYS A 202 -11.71 7.94 -0.21
CA LYS A 202 -10.46 8.16 0.53
C LYS A 202 -10.67 7.92 2.04
N GLY A 203 -11.82 8.31 2.58
CA GLY A 203 -12.20 8.10 3.98
C GLY A 203 -12.36 6.62 4.39
N GLU A 204 -12.53 5.69 3.43
CA GLU A 204 -12.50 4.24 3.68
C GLU A 204 -11.24 3.83 4.45
N LEU A 205 -10.12 4.53 4.23
CA LEU A 205 -8.87 4.29 4.94
C LEU A 205 -9.01 4.51 6.45
N PHE A 206 -9.72 5.57 6.86
CA PHE A 206 -9.96 5.84 8.29
C PHE A 206 -10.94 4.84 8.91
N ALA A 207 -11.99 4.49 8.18
CA ALA A 207 -12.98 3.52 8.64
C ALA A 207 -12.38 2.12 8.88
N ARG A 208 -11.22 1.82 8.27
CA ARG A 208 -10.52 0.53 8.38
C ARG A 208 -9.47 0.47 9.49
N LEU A 209 -9.18 1.60 10.15
CA LEU A 209 -8.27 1.60 11.30
C LEU A 209 -8.88 0.81 12.47
N GLU A 210 -8.05 0.13 13.23
CA GLU A 210 -8.43 -0.42 14.52
C GLU A 210 -8.56 0.70 15.56
N ALA A 211 -9.22 0.44 16.69
CA ALA A 211 -9.50 1.45 17.71
C ALA A 211 -8.25 2.11 18.33
N ASP A 212 -7.11 1.42 18.31
CA ASP A 212 -5.81 1.92 18.74
C ASP A 212 -5.00 2.60 17.61
N GLY A 213 -5.57 2.65 16.41
CA GLY A 213 -4.97 3.31 15.26
C GLY A 213 -5.03 4.82 15.32
N THR A 214 -4.26 5.48 14.47
CA THR A 214 -4.20 6.96 14.38
C THR A 214 -4.62 7.44 12.99
N ALA A 215 -5.65 8.29 12.94
CA ALA A 215 -6.07 8.99 11.74
C ALA A 215 -5.41 10.39 11.67
N VAL A 216 -4.70 10.67 10.59
CA VAL A 216 -4.07 11.97 10.32
C VAL A 216 -4.91 12.74 9.31
N ILE A 217 -5.56 13.82 9.76
CA ILE A 217 -6.61 14.52 9.02
C ILE A 217 -6.18 15.95 8.66
N ASN A 218 -6.29 16.30 7.38
CA ASN A 218 -6.10 17.64 6.88
C ASN A 218 -7.32 18.52 7.21
N THR A 219 -7.17 19.52 8.12
CA THR A 219 -8.27 20.42 8.52
C THR A 219 -8.57 21.47 7.47
N ASP A 220 -7.67 21.73 6.54
CA ASP A 220 -7.87 22.68 5.45
C ASP A 220 -8.70 22.10 4.30
N ASP A 221 -8.96 20.78 4.34
CA ASP A 221 -9.84 20.12 3.37
C ASP A 221 -11.31 20.26 3.79
N ALA A 222 -12.17 20.63 2.83
CA ALA A 222 -13.61 20.78 3.08
C ALA A 222 -14.30 19.53 3.62
N PHE A 223 -13.70 18.35 3.41
CA PHE A 223 -14.21 17.06 3.88
C PHE A 223 -13.62 16.61 5.23
N ALA A 224 -12.84 17.44 5.91
CA ALA A 224 -12.34 17.14 7.26
C ALA A 224 -13.45 16.71 8.25
N PRO A 225 -14.66 17.31 8.26
CA PRO A 225 -15.74 16.85 9.13
C PRO A 225 -16.19 15.41 8.85
N LEU A 226 -16.32 15.01 7.57
CA LEU A 226 -16.64 13.63 7.17
C LEU A 226 -15.56 12.66 7.64
N TRP A 227 -14.30 13.03 7.46
CA TRP A 227 -13.19 12.16 7.87
C TRP A 227 -13.05 12.01 9.38
N ARG A 228 -13.38 13.06 10.16
CA ARG A 228 -13.46 12.96 11.63
C ARG A 228 -14.58 12.02 12.06
N GLU A 229 -15.73 12.03 11.38
CA GLU A 229 -16.81 11.08 11.63
C GLU A 229 -16.37 9.64 11.37
N LEU A 230 -15.76 9.37 10.23
CA LEU A 230 -15.24 8.04 9.85
C LEU A 230 -14.13 7.55 10.80
N ALA A 231 -13.31 8.46 11.33
CA ALA A 231 -12.22 8.18 12.27
C ALA A 231 -12.65 8.21 13.75
N GLY A 232 -13.93 8.46 14.07
CA GLY A 232 -14.38 8.72 15.45
C GLY A 232 -14.21 7.57 16.44
N HIS A 233 -13.79 6.41 15.99
CA HIS A 233 -13.49 5.22 16.80
C HIS A 233 -11.99 5.06 17.13
N CYS A 234 -11.10 5.89 16.57
CA CYS A 234 -9.65 5.80 16.73
C CYS A 234 -9.05 7.15 17.13
N HIS A 235 -7.73 7.18 17.32
CA HIS A 235 -7.01 8.40 17.66
C HIS A 235 -6.98 9.35 16.46
N VAL A 236 -7.23 10.64 16.70
CA VAL A 236 -7.17 11.66 15.64
C VAL A 236 -6.05 12.64 15.93
N VAL A 237 -5.17 12.81 14.95
CA VAL A 237 -4.18 13.89 14.87
C VAL A 237 -4.51 14.71 13.64
N ASP A 238 -4.77 15.98 13.80
CA ASP A 238 -5.07 16.84 12.68
C ASP A 238 -3.92 17.82 12.37
N PHE A 239 -3.87 18.23 11.12
CA PHE A 239 -2.92 19.23 10.65
C PHE A 239 -3.60 20.24 9.72
N GLY A 240 -3.06 21.46 9.70
CA GLY A 240 -3.56 22.53 8.83
C GLY A 240 -2.61 23.72 8.78
N LEU A 241 -2.73 24.50 7.71
CA LEU A 241 -2.04 25.79 7.53
C LEU A 241 -2.97 26.97 7.77
N ASP A 242 -4.23 26.83 7.35
CA ASP A 242 -5.22 27.91 7.32
C ASP A 242 -6.27 27.76 8.44
N ASN A 243 -6.46 26.54 8.96
CA ASN A 243 -7.39 26.23 10.06
C ASN A 243 -6.67 25.77 11.32
N ASP A 244 -7.31 25.93 12.47
CA ASP A 244 -6.78 25.42 13.74
C ASP A 244 -6.62 23.90 13.70
N ALA A 245 -5.44 23.44 14.11
CA ALA A 245 -5.07 22.04 14.14
C ALA A 245 -4.03 21.74 15.21
N ALA A 246 -3.94 20.49 15.64
CA ALA A 246 -2.92 20.03 16.59
C ALA A 246 -1.50 20.18 16.03
N VAL A 247 -1.35 20.05 14.70
CA VAL A 247 -0.11 20.35 13.99
C VAL A 247 -0.38 21.47 13.00
N SER A 248 0.26 22.62 13.21
CA SER A 248 0.12 23.78 12.34
C SER A 248 1.48 24.28 11.84
N ALA A 249 1.50 25.07 10.79
CA ALA A 249 2.74 25.64 10.30
C ALA A 249 2.54 27.02 9.67
N ASP A 250 3.56 27.89 9.87
CA ASP A 250 3.76 29.04 9.00
C ASP A 250 4.82 28.71 7.96
N TRP A 251 4.66 29.22 6.76
CA TRP A 251 5.63 29.01 5.71
C TRP A 251 5.92 30.26 4.90
N LYS A 252 7.14 30.35 4.40
CA LYS A 252 7.56 31.40 3.47
C LYS A 252 8.36 30.75 2.35
N GLY A 253 7.81 30.77 1.15
CA GLY A 253 8.44 30.18 -0.03
C GLY A 253 9.19 31.19 -0.88
N ASP A 254 10.23 30.73 -1.57
CA ASP A 254 10.94 31.40 -2.65
C ASP A 254 11.21 30.42 -3.80
N THR A 255 11.94 30.87 -4.83
CA THR A 255 12.30 30.02 -5.99
C THR A 255 13.24 28.85 -5.65
N GLY A 256 13.87 28.87 -4.47
CA GLY A 256 14.81 27.83 -3.99
C GLY A 256 14.23 26.92 -2.93
N GLY A 257 12.97 27.09 -2.52
CA GLY A 257 12.32 26.25 -1.52
C GLY A 257 11.43 27.04 -0.55
N SER A 258 11.11 26.43 0.58
CA SER A 258 10.25 27.00 1.61
C SER A 258 10.88 26.90 2.99
N ASP A 259 10.88 28.00 3.74
CA ASP A 259 11.15 28.01 5.18
C ASP A 259 9.84 27.73 5.89
N VAL A 260 9.81 26.70 6.71
CA VAL A 260 8.59 26.24 7.39
C VAL A 260 8.84 26.20 8.88
N ARG A 261 7.97 26.84 9.66
CA ARG A 261 7.94 26.74 11.12
C ARG A 261 6.73 25.91 11.50
N ILE A 262 6.98 24.68 11.98
CA ILE A 262 5.97 23.71 12.39
C ILE A 262 5.77 23.83 13.90
N ARG A 263 4.51 23.86 14.35
CA ARG A 263 4.11 23.83 15.76
C ARG A 263 3.36 22.56 16.06
N THR A 264 3.71 21.94 17.17
CA THR A 264 3.05 20.76 17.73
C THR A 264 2.84 20.94 19.23
N ALA A 265 2.14 20.03 19.88
CA ALA A 265 2.00 20.02 21.34
C ALA A 265 3.36 19.89 22.06
N ASP A 266 4.35 19.28 21.43
CA ASP A 266 5.68 19.05 21.98
C ASP A 266 6.67 20.19 21.73
N GLY A 267 6.29 21.21 20.96
CA GLY A 267 7.12 22.38 20.66
C GLY A 267 7.12 22.78 19.19
N GLU A 268 8.08 23.65 18.84
CA GLU A 268 8.25 24.21 17.51
C GLU A 268 9.55 23.70 16.86
N ILE A 269 9.51 23.50 15.55
CA ILE A 269 10.70 23.23 14.72
C ILE A 269 10.69 24.12 13.47
N GLU A 270 11.88 24.57 13.07
CA GLU A 270 12.09 25.29 11.82
C GLU A 270 12.85 24.39 10.85
N VAL A 271 12.34 24.26 9.64
CA VAL A 271 12.95 23.47 8.57
C VAL A 271 13.01 24.24 7.27
N ARG A 272 14.08 24.07 6.51
CA ARG A 272 14.16 24.51 5.13
C ARG A 272 13.86 23.34 4.21
N LEU A 273 12.78 23.39 3.47
CA LEU A 273 12.41 22.41 2.45
C LEU A 273 12.91 22.90 1.08
N PRO A 274 13.76 22.14 0.37
CA PRO A 274 14.21 22.48 -0.98
C PRO A 274 13.12 22.16 -2.02
N LEU A 275 11.87 22.43 -1.69
CA LEU A 275 10.70 22.20 -2.53
C LEU A 275 9.93 23.50 -2.65
N PRO A 276 9.69 24.01 -3.89
CA PRO A 276 8.84 25.17 -4.10
C PRO A 276 7.38 24.79 -3.93
N GLY A 277 6.59 25.71 -3.41
CA GLY A 277 5.14 25.58 -3.29
C GLY A 277 4.65 25.55 -1.84
N LYS A 278 3.30 25.55 -1.76
CA LYS A 278 2.51 25.47 -0.52
C LYS A 278 2.15 24.01 -0.25
#